data_21c4dd9fba04f635520a28c59f09aac2
#
_entry.id   21c4dd9fba04f635520a28c59f09aac2
#
_cell.length_a   1.000
_cell.length_b   1.000
_cell.length_c   1.000
_cell.angle_alpha   90.00
_cell.angle_beta   90.00
_cell.angle_gamma   90.00
#
_symmetry.space_group_name_H-M   'P 1'
#
loop_
_entity.id
_entity.type
_entity.pdbx_description
1 polymer ?
#
loop_
_entity_poly.entity_id
_entity_poly.type
_entity_poly.pdbx_seq_one_letter_code
_entity_poly.pdbx_strand_id
1 'polypeptide(L)'
;MKIVDSQSQTKLSTAKTRVLLMALAFGLAWPLTGCGQSKQESKVNGLSGVVFNYSDEAIARVWVDGEGIGGPAEPVKPGDVTGGGQTCCLSMDASRGTVPVKILPGEGDEYTVQAVVEQPWPKDATTVIVHILPKRKIVIETILGINTSPRSDLINSRLSELGIPKEVNADQYMIPERNRYSEYMEVNKDER
;
A
#
# COMPACT_ATOMS: atom_id res chain seq x y z
N MET A 1 -40.19 -23.86 43.59
CA MET A 1 -40.67 -23.50 44.93
C MET A 1 -39.67 -22.55 45.59
N LYS A 2 -40.20 -21.45 46.07
CA LYS A 2 -39.63 -20.29 46.75
C LYS A 2 -39.09 -19.16 45.89
N ILE A 3 -39.98 -18.23 45.71
CA ILE A 3 -39.90 -16.80 45.48
C ILE A 3 -39.32 -16.14 46.74
N VAL A 4 -38.38 -15.21 46.55
CA VAL A 4 -38.16 -14.15 47.55
C VAL A 4 -38.00 -12.85 46.82
N ASP A 5 -39.03 -12.02 46.91
CA ASP A 5 -39.04 -10.58 46.76
C ASP A 5 -38.12 -9.92 47.77
N SER A 6 -37.45 -8.86 47.36
CA SER A 6 -37.13 -7.79 48.31
C SER A 6 -36.97 -6.47 47.59
N GLN A 7 -38.02 -5.71 47.63
CA GLN A 7 -37.99 -4.26 47.40
C GLN A 7 -37.18 -3.59 48.53
N SER A 8 -36.40 -2.59 48.17
CA SER A 8 -36.04 -1.56 49.14
C SER A 8 -36.05 -0.20 48.42
N GLN A 9 -37.04 0.54 48.77
CA GLN A 9 -37.27 1.93 48.42
C GLN A 9 -36.41 2.85 49.32
N THR A 10 -36.37 4.08 48.88
CA THR A 10 -36.21 5.40 49.55
C THR A 10 -34.78 5.82 49.89
N LYS A 11 -34.38 6.98 49.43
CA LYS A 11 -34.80 8.28 49.97
C LYS A 11 -34.43 9.44 49.03
N LEU A 12 -35.46 10.20 48.68
CA LEU A 12 -35.33 11.60 48.28
C LEU A 12 -34.72 12.41 49.41
N SER A 13 -33.70 13.18 49.14
CA SER A 13 -33.27 14.28 50.01
C SER A 13 -33.22 15.56 49.21
N THR A 14 -34.24 16.34 49.44
CA THR A 14 -34.37 17.75 49.07
C THR A 14 -33.52 18.59 50.01
N ALA A 15 -32.56 19.30 49.47
CA ALA A 15 -31.96 20.48 50.12
C ALA A 15 -31.70 21.54 49.06
N LYS A 16 -32.70 22.33 48.87
CA LYS A 16 -32.83 23.81 48.95
C LYS A 16 -31.59 24.58 48.53
N THR A 17 -31.64 25.11 47.32
CA THR A 17 -31.76 26.56 46.99
C THR A 17 -30.86 27.52 47.76
N ARG A 18 -30.06 28.18 47.02
CA ARG A 18 -29.43 29.50 47.11
C ARG A 18 -27.93 29.47 46.98
N VAL A 19 -27.45 29.65 45.79
CA VAL A 19 -26.50 30.72 45.46
C VAL A 19 -26.73 31.09 44.02
N LEU A 20 -27.44 32.17 43.88
CA LEU A 20 -27.75 32.84 42.64
C LEU A 20 -26.63 33.87 42.41
N LEU A 21 -26.27 34.08 41.14
CA LEU A 21 -25.60 35.24 40.63
C LEU A 21 -24.13 35.48 41.05
N MET A 22 -23.20 34.91 40.28
CA MET A 22 -21.98 35.59 39.83
C MET A 22 -21.13 34.65 38.97
N ALA A 23 -21.42 34.55 37.72
CA ALA A 23 -20.49 34.03 36.69
C ALA A 23 -21.02 34.28 35.26
N LEU A 24 -21.46 35.50 35.02
CA LEU A 24 -21.82 35.97 33.68
C LEU A 24 -20.74 36.95 33.23
N ALA A 25 -19.52 36.51 33.00
CA ALA A 25 -18.46 37.30 32.37
C ALA A 25 -17.16 36.53 32.05
N PHE A 26 -17.19 35.23 31.75
CA PHE A 26 -15.98 34.56 31.26
C PHE A 26 -16.26 33.56 30.12
N GLY A 27 -17.12 33.93 29.22
CA GLY A 27 -17.55 33.05 28.16
C GLY A 27 -17.41 33.64 26.77
N LEU A 28 -16.27 34.22 26.39
CA LEU A 28 -16.07 34.63 24.97
C LEU A 28 -14.60 34.90 24.68
N ALA A 29 -13.79 33.85 24.73
CA ALA A 29 -12.49 33.86 24.05
C ALA A 29 -11.97 32.42 23.93
N TRP A 30 -12.71 31.51 23.30
CA TRP A 30 -12.07 30.38 22.72
C TRP A 30 -11.56 30.80 21.34
N PRO A 31 -10.24 30.87 21.13
CA PRO A 31 -9.73 31.02 19.79
C PRO A 31 -10.14 29.80 19.00
N LEU A 32 -10.92 30.05 17.97
CA LEU A 32 -11.18 29.08 16.87
C LEU A 32 -9.86 28.87 16.12
N THR A 33 -8.85 28.31 16.76
CA THR A 33 -7.71 27.72 16.10
C THR A 33 -8.09 26.31 15.64
N GLY A 34 -9.18 26.22 14.91
CA GLY A 34 -9.46 25.11 14.05
C GLY A 34 -8.62 25.25 12.77
N CYS A 35 -7.30 25.20 12.88
CA CYS A 35 -6.49 24.73 11.77
C CYS A 35 -6.86 23.26 11.55
N GLY A 36 -7.98 23.02 10.88
CA GLY A 36 -8.18 21.81 10.14
C GLY A 36 -7.05 21.76 9.12
N GLN A 37 -5.93 21.13 9.45
CA GLN A 37 -5.06 20.59 8.43
C GLN A 37 -5.97 19.68 7.63
N SER A 38 -6.42 20.19 6.49
CA SER A 38 -6.94 19.33 5.43
C SER A 38 -5.82 18.30 5.21
N LYS A 39 -6.06 17.08 5.65
CA LYS A 39 -5.22 15.95 5.30
C LYS A 39 -5.25 15.97 3.77
N GLN A 40 -4.19 16.52 3.19
CA GLN A 40 -4.03 16.58 1.74
C GLN A 40 -4.19 15.15 1.29
N GLU A 41 -5.22 14.88 0.50
CA GLU A 41 -5.46 13.56 0.00
C GLU A 41 -4.22 13.16 -0.79
N SER A 42 -3.43 12.26 -0.20
CA SER A 42 -2.26 11.68 -0.83
C SER A 42 -2.63 10.63 -1.88
N LYS A 43 -3.93 10.53 -2.21
CA LYS A 43 -4.47 9.54 -3.12
C LYS A 43 -4.16 9.92 -4.57
N VAL A 44 -3.39 9.07 -5.24
CA VAL A 44 -3.11 9.16 -6.67
C VAL A 44 -4.06 8.23 -7.41
N ASN A 45 -4.75 8.75 -8.42
CA ASN A 45 -5.75 8.02 -9.21
C ASN A 45 -5.29 7.84 -10.64
N GLY A 46 -5.86 6.84 -11.33
CA GLY A 46 -5.59 6.59 -12.74
C GLY A 46 -4.26 5.90 -13.01
N LEU A 47 -3.69 5.28 -11.99
CA LEU A 47 -2.44 4.53 -12.14
C LEU A 47 -2.67 3.26 -12.96
N SER A 48 -1.73 2.95 -13.83
CA SER A 48 -1.66 1.63 -14.47
C SER A 48 -1.03 0.62 -13.52
N GLY A 49 -1.58 -0.59 -13.47
CA GLY A 49 -1.04 -1.70 -12.69
C GLY A 49 -0.34 -2.72 -13.57
N VAL A 50 0.82 -3.20 -13.16
CA VAL A 50 1.58 -4.25 -13.82
C VAL A 50 2.04 -5.28 -12.80
N VAL A 51 2.03 -6.56 -13.16
CA VAL A 51 2.45 -7.66 -12.28
C VAL A 51 3.61 -8.42 -12.92
N PHE A 52 4.68 -8.61 -12.15
CA PHE A 52 5.76 -9.53 -12.47
C PHE A 52 5.86 -10.64 -11.43
N ASN A 53 5.89 -11.88 -11.90
CA ASN A 53 6.03 -13.06 -11.06
C ASN A 53 7.45 -13.65 -11.19
N TYR A 54 8.16 -13.72 -10.07
CA TYR A 54 9.49 -14.32 -9.91
C TYR A 54 9.44 -15.64 -9.12
N SER A 55 8.23 -16.10 -8.81
CA SER A 55 8.02 -17.27 -7.97
C SER A 55 7.70 -18.52 -8.78
N ASP A 56 7.78 -19.65 -8.15
CA ASP A 56 7.35 -20.95 -8.65
C ASP A 56 5.83 -21.21 -8.44
N GLU A 57 5.08 -20.22 -7.96
CA GLU A 57 3.64 -20.26 -7.81
C GLU A 57 2.97 -19.62 -9.04
N ALA A 58 2.01 -20.29 -9.66
CA ALA A 58 1.17 -19.69 -10.69
C ALA A 58 0.23 -18.66 -10.05
N ILE A 59 0.06 -17.52 -10.70
CA ILE A 59 -0.78 -16.42 -10.20
C ILE A 59 -1.97 -16.24 -11.15
N ALA A 60 -3.18 -16.44 -10.65
CA ALA A 60 -4.40 -16.26 -11.44
C ALA A 60 -4.87 -14.80 -11.43
N ARG A 61 -4.78 -14.11 -10.29
CA ARG A 61 -5.20 -12.71 -10.17
C ARG A 61 -4.54 -11.98 -9.00
N VAL A 62 -4.37 -10.67 -9.16
CA VAL A 62 -3.78 -9.78 -8.15
C VAL A 62 -4.70 -8.58 -7.91
N TRP A 63 -4.87 -8.20 -6.64
CA TRP A 63 -5.54 -6.95 -6.24
C TRP A 63 -4.60 -6.17 -5.33
N VAL A 64 -4.53 -4.88 -5.53
CA VAL A 64 -3.82 -3.93 -4.65
C VAL A 64 -4.86 -2.99 -4.04
N ASP A 65 -4.89 -2.91 -2.72
CA ASP A 65 -5.84 -2.09 -1.94
C ASP A 65 -7.32 -2.33 -2.35
N GLY A 66 -7.64 -3.57 -2.77
CA GLY A 66 -8.96 -4.00 -3.22
C GLY A 66 -9.23 -3.84 -4.72
N GLU A 67 -8.38 -3.17 -5.47
CA GLU A 67 -8.53 -2.97 -6.92
C GLU A 67 -7.74 -4.02 -7.71
N GLY A 68 -8.37 -4.67 -8.71
CA GLY A 68 -7.75 -5.70 -9.54
C GLY A 68 -6.75 -5.09 -10.52
N ILE A 69 -5.50 -5.60 -10.53
CA ILE A 69 -4.43 -4.98 -11.31
C ILE A 69 -3.76 -5.91 -12.32
N GLY A 70 -4.09 -7.18 -12.35
CA GLY A 70 -3.45 -8.07 -13.31
C GLY A 70 -3.65 -9.55 -13.01
N GLY A 71 -3.08 -10.35 -13.89
CA GLY A 71 -3.08 -11.81 -13.98
C GLY A 71 -3.45 -12.24 -15.39
N PRO A 72 -3.30 -13.52 -15.76
CA PRO A 72 -2.49 -14.50 -15.04
C PRO A 72 -0.99 -14.31 -15.26
N ALA A 73 -0.18 -14.89 -14.38
CA ALA A 73 1.26 -15.02 -14.57
C ALA A 73 1.71 -16.44 -14.22
N GLU A 74 2.45 -17.04 -15.13
CA GLU A 74 2.92 -18.42 -15.00
C GLU A 74 4.00 -18.57 -13.93
N PRO A 75 4.16 -19.78 -13.34
CA PRO A 75 5.28 -20.06 -12.44
C PRO A 75 6.61 -20.04 -13.20
N VAL A 76 7.67 -19.63 -12.53
CA VAL A 76 8.98 -19.54 -13.16
C VAL A 76 10.08 -20.26 -12.38
N LYS A 77 11.13 -20.65 -13.11
CA LYS A 77 12.37 -21.15 -12.53
C LYS A 77 13.22 -20.00 -11.99
N PRO A 78 14.12 -20.27 -11.03
CA PRO A 78 15.09 -19.28 -10.60
C PRO A 78 15.86 -18.66 -11.77
N GLY A 79 15.87 -17.34 -11.85
CA GLY A 79 16.50 -16.58 -12.93
C GLY A 79 15.55 -16.13 -14.04
N ASP A 80 14.31 -16.61 -14.03
CA ASP A 80 13.27 -16.23 -14.98
C ASP A 80 12.20 -15.34 -14.31
N VAL A 81 11.36 -14.72 -15.14
CA VAL A 81 10.24 -13.88 -14.73
C VAL A 81 9.13 -13.95 -15.76
N THR A 82 7.88 -13.90 -15.30
CA THR A 82 6.69 -13.80 -16.17
C THR A 82 5.80 -12.64 -15.77
N GLY A 83 4.83 -12.31 -16.60
CA GLY A 83 3.90 -11.21 -16.37
C GLY A 83 4.15 -10.02 -17.30
N GLY A 84 3.82 -8.81 -16.85
CA GLY A 84 3.99 -7.58 -17.62
C GLY A 84 2.73 -7.09 -18.31
N GLY A 85 1.59 -7.79 -18.16
CA GLY A 85 0.30 -7.29 -18.61
C GLY A 85 -0.10 -6.04 -17.84
N GLN A 86 -0.64 -5.05 -18.53
CA GLN A 86 -1.02 -3.76 -17.96
C GLN A 86 -2.54 -3.65 -17.80
N THR A 87 -2.98 -3.20 -16.65
CA THR A 87 -4.39 -2.90 -16.35
C THR A 87 -4.51 -1.46 -15.87
N CYS A 88 -5.49 -0.71 -16.38
CA CYS A 88 -5.80 0.64 -15.89
C CYS A 88 -6.81 0.53 -14.73
N CYS A 89 -6.88 1.36 -14.01
CA CYS A 89 -7.10 2.69 -13.45
C CYS A 89 -7.19 2.52 -11.95
N LEU A 90 -6.12 2.13 -11.38
CA LEU A 90 -5.84 1.91 -9.98
C LEU A 90 -5.75 3.25 -9.23
N SER A 91 -6.18 3.23 -7.96
CA SER A 91 -6.01 4.36 -7.05
C SER A 91 -5.25 3.92 -5.81
N MET A 92 -4.20 4.65 -5.44
CA MET A 92 -3.38 4.34 -4.26
C MET A 92 -3.07 5.59 -3.44
N ASP A 93 -2.90 5.39 -2.14
CA ASP A 93 -2.44 6.44 -1.23
C ASP A 93 -0.91 6.45 -1.18
N ALA A 94 -0.31 7.50 -1.78
CA ALA A 94 1.13 7.68 -1.87
C ALA A 94 1.83 7.87 -0.50
N SER A 95 1.08 8.16 0.56
CA SER A 95 1.64 8.30 1.92
C SER A 95 1.90 6.97 2.61
N ARG A 96 1.37 5.87 2.08
CA ARG A 96 1.50 4.55 2.71
C ARG A 96 2.83 3.89 2.40
N GLY A 97 3.54 3.44 3.41
CA GLY A 97 4.73 2.60 3.28
C GLY A 97 4.41 1.12 2.99
N THR A 98 3.16 0.70 3.25
CA THR A 98 2.67 -0.64 2.96
C THR A 98 1.21 -0.60 2.51
N VAL A 99 0.83 -1.55 1.64
CA VAL A 99 -0.55 -1.72 1.19
C VAL A 99 -0.92 -3.19 1.17
N PRO A 100 -2.21 -3.53 1.39
CA PRO A 100 -2.66 -4.91 1.26
C PRO A 100 -2.67 -5.33 -0.21
N VAL A 101 -1.98 -6.42 -0.51
CA VAL A 101 -2.02 -7.10 -1.80
C VAL A 101 -2.65 -8.46 -1.61
N LYS A 102 -3.78 -8.67 -2.28
CA LYS A 102 -4.46 -9.96 -2.31
C LYS A 102 -4.07 -10.70 -3.58
N ILE A 103 -3.74 -11.98 -3.43
CA ILE A 103 -3.33 -12.88 -4.49
C ILE A 103 -4.30 -14.04 -4.55
N LEU A 104 -4.80 -14.35 -5.73
CA LEU A 104 -5.38 -15.64 -6.06
C LEU A 104 -4.34 -16.44 -6.82
N PRO A 105 -3.77 -17.50 -6.22
CA PRO A 105 -2.86 -18.38 -6.93
C PRO A 105 -3.62 -19.20 -7.97
N GLY A 106 -2.89 -19.86 -8.89
CA GLY A 106 -3.46 -20.79 -9.85
C GLY A 106 -4.07 -22.02 -9.19
N GLU A 107 -3.53 -22.40 -8.04
CA GLU A 107 -4.01 -23.51 -7.21
C GLU A 107 -4.02 -23.08 -5.74
N GLY A 108 -5.02 -23.56 -4.97
CA GLY A 108 -5.17 -23.25 -3.56
C GLY A 108 -5.98 -22.00 -3.25
N ASP A 109 -5.93 -21.59 -1.98
CA ASP A 109 -6.75 -20.49 -1.48
C ASP A 109 -6.09 -19.12 -1.67
N GLU A 110 -6.91 -18.09 -1.81
CA GLU A 110 -6.45 -16.71 -1.85
C GLU A 110 -5.77 -16.31 -0.53
N TYR A 111 -4.78 -15.45 -0.64
CA TYR A 111 -4.08 -14.90 0.52
C TYR A 111 -3.83 -13.40 0.37
N THR A 112 -3.60 -12.73 1.50
CA THR A 112 -3.30 -11.29 1.53
C THR A 112 -1.97 -11.06 2.24
N VAL A 113 -1.13 -10.21 1.64
CA VAL A 113 0.16 -9.79 2.18
C VAL A 113 0.17 -8.27 2.31
N GLN A 114 0.76 -7.75 3.39
CA GLN A 114 1.10 -6.34 3.49
C GLN A 114 2.39 -6.10 2.69
N ALA A 115 2.25 -5.61 1.49
CA ALA A 115 3.36 -5.37 0.60
C ALA A 115 4.06 -4.05 0.91
N VAL A 116 5.39 -4.05 0.87
CA VAL A 116 6.18 -2.83 1.03
C VAL A 116 6.12 -2.02 -0.26
N VAL A 117 5.79 -0.74 -0.13
CA VAL A 117 5.87 0.23 -1.22
C VAL A 117 7.24 0.88 -1.18
N GLU A 118 8.02 0.72 -2.24
CA GLU A 118 9.34 1.35 -2.34
C GLU A 118 9.18 2.88 -2.36
N GLN A 119 10.02 3.52 -1.56
CA GLN A 119 10.03 4.99 -1.42
C GLN A 119 11.34 5.56 -2.01
N PRO A 120 11.31 6.79 -2.44
CA PRO A 120 10.22 7.73 -2.43
C PRO A 120 9.24 7.49 -3.61
N TRP A 121 7.96 7.84 -3.42
CA TRP A 121 6.95 7.78 -4.48
C TRP A 121 7.13 8.98 -5.43
N PRO A 122 7.28 8.79 -6.75
CA PRO A 122 7.36 9.88 -7.70
C PRO A 122 6.06 10.70 -7.69
N LYS A 123 6.17 12.02 -7.64
CA LYS A 123 5.02 12.94 -7.56
C LYS A 123 3.99 12.69 -8.68
N ASP A 124 4.49 12.41 -9.89
CA ASP A 124 3.69 12.20 -11.09
C ASP A 124 3.70 10.71 -11.50
N ALA A 125 3.77 9.80 -10.54
CA ALA A 125 3.71 8.37 -10.83
C ALA A 125 2.46 8.05 -11.65
N THR A 126 2.63 7.25 -12.70
CA THR A 126 1.56 6.81 -13.58
C THR A 126 1.39 5.30 -13.56
N THR A 127 2.34 4.57 -13.00
CA THR A 127 2.34 3.11 -13.01
C THR A 127 2.78 2.54 -11.67
N VAL A 128 2.07 1.51 -11.24
CA VAL A 128 2.38 0.66 -10.10
C VAL A 128 2.81 -0.69 -10.62
N ILE A 129 3.95 -1.18 -10.16
CA ILE A 129 4.46 -2.51 -10.51
C ILE A 129 4.47 -3.35 -9.25
N VAL A 130 3.83 -4.51 -9.30
CA VAL A 130 3.84 -5.50 -8.24
C VAL A 130 4.81 -6.62 -8.61
N HIS A 131 5.84 -6.78 -7.80
CA HIS A 131 6.81 -7.85 -7.91
C HIS A 131 6.47 -8.95 -6.91
N ILE A 132 6.05 -10.12 -7.41
CA ILE A 132 5.73 -11.30 -6.61
C ILE A 132 6.96 -12.19 -6.54
N LEU A 133 7.55 -12.28 -5.36
CA LEU A 133 8.76 -13.04 -5.09
C LEU A 133 8.42 -14.37 -4.42
N PRO A 134 9.34 -15.35 -4.41
CA PRO A 134 9.17 -16.59 -3.67
C PRO A 134 8.84 -16.36 -2.18
N LYS A 135 8.23 -17.37 -1.56
CA LYS A 135 7.78 -17.31 -0.16
C LYS A 135 6.75 -16.20 0.10
N ARG A 136 5.96 -15.85 -0.93
CA ARG A 136 4.88 -14.84 -0.87
C ARG A 136 5.34 -13.46 -0.45
N LYS A 137 6.61 -13.14 -0.68
CA LYS A 137 7.13 -11.78 -0.50
C LYS A 137 6.68 -10.91 -1.67
N ILE A 138 6.20 -9.71 -1.39
CA ILE A 138 5.72 -8.78 -2.40
C ILE A 138 6.39 -7.43 -2.20
N VAL A 139 6.84 -6.84 -3.30
CA VAL A 139 7.38 -5.49 -3.37
C VAL A 139 6.56 -4.69 -4.38
N ILE A 140 6.22 -3.47 -4.04
CA ILE A 140 5.55 -2.53 -4.93
C ILE A 140 6.51 -1.42 -5.29
N GLU A 141 6.66 -1.22 -6.59
CA GLU A 141 7.39 -0.11 -7.19
C GLU A 141 6.41 0.83 -7.88
N THR A 142 6.68 2.12 -7.80
CA THR A 142 5.93 3.15 -8.53
C THR A 142 6.85 3.90 -9.46
N ILE A 143 6.40 4.14 -10.68
CA ILE A 143 7.23 4.77 -11.71
C ILE A 143 6.44 5.84 -12.48
N LEU A 144 7.19 6.74 -13.09
CA LEU A 144 6.70 7.64 -14.13
C LEU A 144 6.74 6.93 -15.49
N GLY A 145 5.65 7.01 -16.24
CA GLY A 145 5.56 6.41 -17.59
C GLY A 145 5.11 4.95 -17.57
N ILE A 146 5.11 4.36 -18.76
CA ILE A 146 4.57 3.02 -19.05
C ILE A 146 5.65 1.98 -19.35
N ASN A 147 6.91 2.38 -19.34
CA ASN A 147 8.04 1.47 -19.59
C ASN A 147 8.26 0.56 -18.39
N THR A 148 7.45 -0.46 -18.31
CA THR A 148 7.53 -1.46 -17.26
C THR A 148 8.46 -2.59 -17.67
N SER A 149 9.30 -3.01 -16.74
CA SER A 149 10.23 -4.10 -17.00
C SER A 149 10.53 -4.85 -15.69
N PRO A 150 10.85 -6.16 -15.79
CA PRO A 150 11.28 -6.94 -14.63
C PRO A 150 12.52 -6.35 -13.98
N ARG A 151 12.79 -6.69 -12.74
CA ARG A 151 13.94 -6.22 -11.96
C ARG A 151 15.04 -7.26 -11.91
N SER A 152 16.18 -6.98 -12.56
CA SER A 152 17.34 -7.87 -12.52
C SER A 152 17.93 -8.02 -11.11
N ASP A 153 17.88 -6.97 -10.28
CA ASP A 153 18.34 -7.02 -8.90
C ASP A 153 17.52 -8.01 -8.05
N LEU A 154 16.19 -8.08 -8.25
CA LEU A 154 15.33 -9.06 -7.57
C LEU A 154 15.62 -10.49 -8.05
N ILE A 155 15.87 -10.67 -9.35
CA ILE A 155 16.27 -11.95 -9.92
C ILE A 155 17.61 -12.40 -9.34
N ASN A 156 18.61 -11.51 -9.34
CA ASN A 156 19.95 -11.80 -8.87
C ASN A 156 20.00 -12.07 -7.35
N SER A 157 19.20 -11.34 -6.57
CA SER A 157 19.02 -11.63 -5.16
C SER A 157 18.51 -13.07 -4.95
N ARG A 158 17.52 -13.48 -5.75
CA ARG A 158 16.98 -14.85 -5.69
C ARG A 158 18.02 -15.90 -6.08
N LEU A 159 18.78 -15.68 -7.15
CA LEU A 159 19.84 -16.58 -7.57
C LEU A 159 20.91 -16.72 -6.48
N SER A 160 21.31 -15.60 -5.88
CA SER A 160 22.25 -15.58 -4.75
C SER A 160 21.76 -16.35 -3.53
N GLU A 161 20.48 -16.17 -3.14
CA GLU A 161 19.86 -16.91 -2.04
C GLU A 161 19.89 -18.44 -2.25
N LEU A 162 19.86 -18.87 -3.50
CA LEU A 162 19.89 -20.28 -3.88
C LEU A 162 21.31 -20.81 -4.14
N GLY A 163 22.33 -19.95 -4.02
CA GLY A 163 23.73 -20.32 -4.31
C GLY A 163 23.97 -20.61 -5.80
N ILE A 164 23.15 -20.06 -6.70
CA ILE A 164 23.30 -20.25 -8.15
C ILE A 164 24.26 -19.16 -8.67
N PRO A 165 25.45 -19.53 -9.19
CA PRO A 165 26.45 -18.58 -9.64
C PRO A 165 26.15 -18.05 -11.05
N LYS A 166 24.94 -17.55 -11.24
CA LYS A 166 24.49 -16.94 -12.50
C LYS A 166 24.05 -15.52 -12.18
N GLU A 167 24.46 -14.59 -13.01
CA GLU A 167 23.99 -13.21 -12.95
C GLU A 167 23.14 -12.93 -14.19
N VAL A 168 22.02 -12.27 -13.96
CA VAL A 168 21.11 -11.82 -15.00
C VAL A 168 21.34 -10.34 -15.21
N ASN A 169 21.71 -9.95 -16.43
CA ASN A 169 21.89 -8.55 -16.79
C ASN A 169 20.54 -7.92 -17.16
N ALA A 170 20.40 -6.63 -16.84
CA ALA A 170 19.24 -5.83 -17.23
C ALA A 170 18.95 -5.88 -18.73
N ASP A 171 19.98 -5.87 -19.54
CA ASP A 171 19.87 -5.94 -21.02
C ASP A 171 19.19 -7.22 -21.53
N GLN A 172 19.25 -8.31 -20.75
CA GLN A 172 18.63 -9.57 -21.12
C GLN A 172 17.13 -9.50 -21.23
N TYR A 173 16.50 -8.52 -20.59
CA TYR A 173 15.06 -8.28 -20.63
C TYR A 173 14.69 -7.02 -21.44
N MET A 174 15.59 -6.50 -22.27
CA MET A 174 15.41 -5.24 -23.02
C MET A 174 15.07 -4.05 -22.09
N ILE A 175 15.68 -4.05 -20.91
CA ILE A 175 15.42 -3.04 -19.89
C ILE A 175 16.53 -2.02 -19.93
N PRO A 176 16.25 -0.75 -20.19
CA PRO A 176 17.19 0.32 -19.88
C PRO A 176 17.54 0.24 -18.40
N GLU A 177 18.81 0.42 -18.10
CA GLU A 177 19.35 0.34 -16.76
C GLU A 177 18.47 1.10 -15.77
N ARG A 178 18.15 0.43 -14.67
CA ARG A 178 17.09 0.87 -13.80
C ARG A 178 17.59 1.81 -12.75
N ASN A 179 17.61 3.04 -13.10
CA ASN A 179 17.61 4.08 -12.09
C ASN A 179 16.50 5.08 -12.36
N ARG A 180 15.28 4.55 -12.52
CA ARG A 180 14.08 5.35 -12.78
C ARG A 180 13.87 6.43 -11.75
N TYR A 181 14.45 6.22 -10.59
CA TYR A 181 14.38 7.13 -9.46
C TYR A 181 15.43 8.21 -9.50
N SER A 182 16.69 7.86 -9.78
CA SER A 182 17.75 8.85 -9.89
C SER A 182 17.57 9.73 -11.13
N GLU A 183 17.12 9.15 -12.24
CA GLU A 183 16.81 9.89 -13.45
C GLU A 183 15.68 10.91 -13.22
N TYR A 184 14.62 10.51 -12.51
CA TYR A 184 13.55 11.42 -12.10
C TYR A 184 14.04 12.52 -11.15
N MET A 185 14.91 12.19 -10.21
CA MET A 185 15.45 13.15 -9.24
C MET A 185 16.47 14.10 -9.88
N GLU A 186 17.18 13.69 -10.93
CA GLU A 186 18.07 14.57 -11.70
C GLU A 186 17.28 15.59 -12.53
N VAL A 187 16.24 15.14 -13.24
CA VAL A 187 15.38 16.01 -14.07
C VAL A 187 14.68 17.09 -13.23
N ASN A 188 14.29 16.77 -11.99
CA ASN A 188 13.57 17.72 -11.12
C ASN A 188 14.48 18.53 -10.16
N LYS A 189 15.80 18.37 -10.27
CA LYS A 189 16.75 19.15 -9.46
C LYS A 189 16.86 20.61 -9.93
N ASP A 190 16.61 20.83 -11.19
CA ASP A 190 16.71 22.15 -11.82
C ASP A 190 15.42 22.99 -11.69
N GLU A 191 14.33 22.40 -11.17
CA GLU A 191 13.03 23.07 -10.96
C GLU A 191 12.77 23.53 -9.51
N ARG A 192 13.79 23.51 -8.62
CA ARG A 192 13.64 23.94 -7.23
C ARG A 192 14.39 25.23 -6.91
#